data_1c05a040da06d149590682617a8a5657
#
_entry.id   1c05a040da06d149590682617a8a5657
#
_cell.length_a   1.000
_cell.length_b   1.000
_cell.length_c   1.000
_cell.angle_alpha   90.00
_cell.angle_beta   90.00
_cell.angle_gamma   90.00
#
_symmetry.space_group_name_H-M   'P 1'
#
loop_
_entity.id
_entity.type
_entity.pdbx_description
1 polymer ?
#
loop_
_entity_poly.entity_id
_entity_poly.type
_entity_poly.pdbx_seq_one_letter_code
_entity_poly.pdbx_strand_id
1 'polypeptide(L)'
;MRIRTFCKFVEVSELESMVLHDSTVVIDGKNYFYNSYQESQLPFKLGCESHRYANYLREHLAMFKKANIKCYFIFKGGLPNMAKKLPCNIGDHVTPAFMKNIYMEVLKEMDFEYVTCEYDSKRDIIELAQTLDCPVISYDVEFCFTGLRYIPRNELKFNERDNTITCRYFSLDKFMRKYTLTAEKIALFIVLADEHIFPENFFQEFFKRIRAPLGYFKRNLSLLNWLSKNNRNTTLKMVAQFVNAEDEKKFVEEVDKAQLLIRRREKGGLGAACLRPEWFAKGVASNNIPINYVNLYRYKHFFGSLDVELVDPMASSLDIVKYAYDLITDFRNDGFTLVYDMNSKRESMVVSELYSIRKPEYEANVCVFENGWDSVRELALFEHFLKETLQLASLEPLTKLPEGARLLTVALVYFSRKKSVDTSTEATCVLLSYITLSLVLQKCGKNLPKFPFQSKPILDSTTDESTVTDEDCNIAAAVLAEYLAVPETVDDDQVLCQLKEFQICLRRLDDLNLLCGAPLPPTVYSRVYSAALVARLRVAAGSGDPQPFFDKLLAPAPTVYAFLNGLTEAYQAM
;
A
#
# COMPACT_ATOMS: atom_id res chain seq x y z
N MET A 1 7.11 0.52 19.05
CA MET A 1 8.29 -0.05 19.76
C MET A 1 9.42 -0.27 18.77
N ARG A 2 10.64 0.15 19.04
CA ARG A 2 11.78 -0.13 18.14
C ARG A 2 13.02 -0.45 18.96
N ILE A 3 13.20 -1.74 19.25
CA ILE A 3 14.41 -2.22 19.91
C ILE A 3 15.42 -2.59 18.83
N ARG A 4 16.44 -1.73 18.64
CA ARG A 4 17.48 -1.99 17.63
C ARG A 4 18.14 -3.35 17.87
N THR A 5 18.39 -4.06 16.80
CA THR A 5 19.02 -5.39 16.79
C THR A 5 18.25 -6.51 17.50
N PHE A 6 16.96 -6.30 17.89
CA PHE A 6 16.20 -7.38 18.51
C PHE A 6 15.98 -8.55 17.56
N CYS A 7 15.91 -8.29 16.23
CA CYS A 7 15.91 -9.36 15.22
C CYS A 7 17.06 -10.36 15.41
N LYS A 8 18.28 -9.89 15.80
CA LYS A 8 19.41 -10.78 16.10
C LYS A 8 19.18 -11.67 17.30
N PHE A 9 18.39 -11.21 18.31
CA PHE A 9 17.98 -12.07 19.41
C PHE A 9 16.99 -13.13 18.96
N VAL A 10 16.09 -12.79 18.03
CA VAL A 10 15.15 -13.74 17.43
C VAL A 10 15.92 -14.80 16.63
N GLU A 11 16.89 -14.37 15.80
CA GLU A 11 17.74 -15.27 14.99
C GLU A 11 18.60 -16.21 15.85
N VAL A 12 19.19 -15.70 16.94
CA VAL A 12 20.04 -16.46 17.87
C VAL A 12 19.24 -17.25 18.92
N SER A 13 17.96 -16.88 19.11
CA SER A 13 17.05 -17.65 19.97
C SER A 13 16.81 -19.03 19.35
N GLU A 14 16.72 -20.04 20.19
CA GLU A 14 16.26 -21.35 19.75
C GLU A 14 14.77 -21.26 19.42
N LEU A 15 14.45 -20.88 18.18
CA LEU A 15 13.10 -20.87 17.67
C LEU A 15 12.49 -22.28 17.75
N GLU A 16 11.22 -22.36 18.05
CA GLU A 16 10.51 -23.62 18.08
C GLU A 16 9.98 -23.97 16.70
N SER A 17 10.14 -25.21 16.28
CA SER A 17 9.67 -25.68 14.97
C SER A 17 8.17 -25.96 15.01
N MET A 18 7.49 -25.65 13.92
CA MET A 18 6.06 -25.89 13.73
C MET A 18 5.79 -26.21 12.26
N VAL A 19 4.76 -27.00 12.01
CA VAL A 19 4.24 -27.28 10.67
C VAL A 19 2.85 -26.67 10.58
N LEU A 20 2.62 -25.90 9.54
CA LEU A 20 1.32 -25.31 9.21
C LEU A 20 0.69 -26.13 8.07
N HIS A 21 -0.48 -26.68 8.35
CA HIS A 21 -1.38 -27.38 7.44
C HIS A 21 -2.76 -27.38 8.07
N ASP A 22 -3.82 -27.23 7.27
CA ASP A 22 -5.21 -27.18 7.77
C ASP A 22 -5.37 -26.26 8.99
N SER A 23 -4.73 -25.11 8.95
CA SER A 23 -4.58 -24.22 10.10
C SER A 23 -4.96 -22.79 9.78
N THR A 24 -4.99 -21.95 10.81
CA THR A 24 -5.30 -20.52 10.68
C THR A 24 -4.08 -19.69 11.07
N VAL A 25 -3.87 -18.56 10.36
CA VAL A 25 -2.82 -17.58 10.67
C VAL A 25 -3.34 -16.16 10.52
N VAL A 26 -2.81 -15.24 11.31
CA VAL A 26 -3.02 -13.80 11.10
C VAL A 26 -1.73 -13.20 10.53
N ILE A 27 -1.88 -12.40 9.48
CA ILE A 27 -0.76 -11.83 8.73
C ILE A 27 -0.79 -10.31 8.84
N ASP A 28 0.33 -9.72 9.26
CA ASP A 28 0.53 -8.28 9.25
C ASP A 28 0.68 -7.79 7.79
N GLY A 29 -0.44 -7.42 7.20
CA GLY A 29 -0.54 -7.08 5.79
C GLY A 29 0.38 -5.94 5.36
N LYS A 30 0.55 -4.90 6.21
CA LYS A 30 1.40 -3.75 5.88
C LYS A 30 2.86 -4.15 5.66
N ASN A 31 3.44 -4.85 6.62
CA ASN A 31 4.84 -5.24 6.52
C ASN A 31 5.03 -6.33 5.46
N TYR A 32 4.01 -7.15 5.23
CA TYR A 32 4.07 -8.24 4.28
C TYR A 32 4.16 -7.73 2.82
N PHE A 33 3.26 -6.83 2.38
CA PHE A 33 3.29 -6.37 0.99
C PHE A 33 4.54 -5.58 0.65
N TYR A 34 5.05 -4.78 1.59
CA TYR A 34 6.25 -3.98 1.40
C TYR A 34 7.49 -4.88 1.20
N ASN A 35 7.69 -5.83 2.10
CA ASN A 35 8.82 -6.75 1.99
C ASN A 35 8.68 -7.71 0.79
N SER A 36 7.46 -8.11 0.43
CA SER A 36 7.23 -8.92 -0.77
C SER A 36 7.67 -8.21 -2.06
N TYR A 37 7.52 -6.87 -2.13
CA TYR A 37 8.03 -6.12 -3.27
C TYR A 37 9.57 -6.09 -3.30
N GLN A 38 10.21 -5.92 -2.16
CA GLN A 38 11.67 -6.03 -2.06
C GLN A 38 12.18 -7.43 -2.44
N GLU A 39 11.52 -8.48 -1.95
CA GLU A 39 11.86 -9.87 -2.25
C GLU A 39 11.69 -10.20 -3.74
N SER A 40 10.75 -9.54 -4.44
CA SER A 40 10.54 -9.71 -5.87
C SER A 40 11.69 -9.16 -6.72
N GLN A 41 12.60 -8.37 -6.14
CA GLN A 41 13.73 -7.71 -6.80
C GLN A 41 13.34 -6.82 -7.99
N LEU A 42 12.09 -6.37 -8.03
CA LEU A 42 11.60 -5.46 -9.05
C LEU A 42 12.08 -4.02 -8.78
N PRO A 43 12.34 -3.22 -9.83
CA PRO A 43 12.87 -1.88 -9.67
C PRO A 43 11.86 -0.94 -9.02
N PHE A 44 12.33 -0.12 -8.09
CA PHE A 44 11.54 0.96 -7.49
C PHE A 44 11.50 2.22 -8.37
N LYS A 45 12.53 2.44 -9.18
CA LYS A 45 12.75 3.68 -9.94
C LYS A 45 11.63 4.00 -10.94
N LEU A 46 11.08 2.98 -11.59
CA LEU A 46 9.99 3.11 -12.57
C LEU A 46 8.59 3.27 -11.94
N GLY A 47 8.48 3.20 -10.63
CA GLY A 47 7.20 2.99 -9.96
C GLY A 47 6.97 1.49 -9.74
N CYS A 48 5.81 0.94 -10.11
CA CYS A 48 5.52 -0.47 -9.91
C CYS A 48 5.45 -1.25 -11.23
N GLU A 49 6.20 -2.33 -11.34
CA GLU A 49 6.03 -3.34 -12.39
C GLU A 49 4.84 -4.23 -12.06
N SER A 50 3.65 -3.70 -12.37
CA SER A 50 2.37 -4.17 -11.84
C SER A 50 2.11 -5.66 -12.09
N HIS A 51 2.20 -6.11 -13.35
CA HIS A 51 1.88 -7.49 -13.68
C HIS A 51 2.91 -8.49 -13.16
N ARG A 52 4.20 -8.11 -13.14
CA ARG A 52 5.27 -8.97 -12.59
C ARG A 52 5.15 -9.11 -11.09
N TYR A 53 4.85 -8.01 -10.41
CA TYR A 53 4.62 -8.06 -8.97
C TYR A 53 3.37 -8.90 -8.63
N ALA A 54 2.29 -8.75 -9.39
CA ALA A 54 1.11 -9.58 -9.21
C ALA A 54 1.40 -11.08 -9.43
N ASN A 55 2.18 -11.44 -10.47
CA ASN A 55 2.60 -12.83 -10.70
C ASN A 55 3.45 -13.36 -9.54
N TYR A 56 4.45 -12.60 -9.11
CA TYR A 56 5.23 -12.95 -7.94
C TYR A 56 4.35 -13.21 -6.71
N LEU A 57 3.37 -12.33 -6.46
CA LEU A 57 2.46 -12.50 -5.32
C LEU A 57 1.59 -13.76 -5.46
N ARG A 58 1.06 -14.06 -6.65
CA ARG A 58 0.25 -15.26 -6.90
C ARG A 58 1.05 -16.52 -6.59
N GLU A 59 2.25 -16.63 -7.12
CA GLU A 59 3.15 -17.76 -6.86
C GLU A 59 3.48 -17.87 -5.38
N HIS A 60 3.84 -16.73 -4.77
CA HIS A 60 4.23 -16.68 -3.38
C HIS A 60 3.09 -17.01 -2.41
N LEU A 61 1.89 -16.49 -2.64
CA LEU A 61 0.73 -16.72 -1.79
C LEU A 61 0.06 -18.09 -2.05
N ALA A 62 0.32 -18.71 -3.20
CA ALA A 62 -0.21 -20.04 -3.53
C ALA A 62 0.16 -21.11 -2.50
N MET A 63 1.29 -20.96 -1.81
CA MET A 63 1.70 -21.89 -0.75
C MET A 63 0.69 -22.00 0.38
N PHE A 64 0.03 -20.89 0.75
CA PHE A 64 -1.00 -20.90 1.80
C PHE A 64 -2.26 -21.64 1.34
N LYS A 65 -2.67 -21.45 0.08
CA LYS A 65 -3.81 -22.19 -0.49
C LYS A 65 -3.52 -23.68 -0.63
N LYS A 66 -2.32 -24.05 -1.13
CA LYS A 66 -1.89 -25.45 -1.26
C LYS A 66 -1.81 -26.16 0.10
N ALA A 67 -1.38 -25.47 1.15
CA ALA A 67 -1.32 -25.99 2.52
C ALA A 67 -2.66 -25.90 3.27
N ASN A 68 -3.75 -25.49 2.61
CA ASN A 68 -5.08 -25.29 3.19
C ASN A 68 -5.05 -24.41 4.45
N ILE A 69 -4.32 -23.30 4.38
CA ILE A 69 -4.19 -22.36 5.52
C ILE A 69 -5.16 -21.21 5.34
N LYS A 70 -6.01 -20.99 6.33
CA LYS A 70 -6.89 -19.82 6.40
C LYS A 70 -6.09 -18.61 6.88
N CYS A 71 -5.88 -17.65 5.99
CA CYS A 71 -5.12 -16.44 6.25
C CYS A 71 -6.03 -15.25 6.46
N TYR A 72 -5.79 -14.46 7.52
CA TYR A 72 -6.42 -13.17 7.75
C TYR A 72 -5.37 -12.06 7.60
N PHE A 73 -5.46 -11.29 6.53
CA PHE A 73 -4.55 -10.17 6.29
C PHE A 73 -5.09 -8.89 6.91
N ILE A 74 -4.37 -8.32 7.85
CA ILE A 74 -4.78 -7.11 8.56
C ILE A 74 -3.89 -5.94 8.12
N PHE A 75 -4.49 -4.95 7.49
CA PHE A 75 -3.78 -3.76 7.02
C PHE A 75 -3.93 -2.59 7.98
N LYS A 76 -2.83 -1.88 8.16
CA LYS A 76 -2.80 -0.65 8.93
C LYS A 76 -3.60 0.45 8.25
N GLY A 77 -4.36 1.20 9.04
CA GLY A 77 -5.10 2.38 8.63
C GLY A 77 -4.34 3.70 8.85
N GLY A 78 -5.08 4.78 9.11
CA GLY A 78 -4.58 6.12 9.34
C GLY A 78 -3.63 6.24 10.54
N LEU A 79 -2.79 7.28 10.54
CA LEU A 79 -1.79 7.52 11.58
C LEU A 79 -1.99 8.89 12.24
N PRO A 80 -2.36 8.94 13.52
CA PRO A 80 -2.65 10.19 14.22
C PRO A 80 -1.50 11.19 14.30
N ASN A 81 -0.28 10.78 14.13
CA ASN A 81 0.91 11.62 14.34
C ASN A 81 1.93 11.56 13.20
N MET A 82 1.48 11.31 11.97
CA MET A 82 2.41 11.27 10.83
C MET A 82 3.14 12.60 10.63
N ALA A 83 2.52 13.74 10.92
CA ALA A 83 3.18 15.05 10.85
C ALA A 83 4.42 15.18 11.77
N LYS A 84 4.50 14.38 12.83
CA LYS A 84 5.62 14.40 13.80
C LYS A 84 6.62 13.26 13.62
N LYS A 85 6.28 12.21 12.87
CA LYS A 85 7.18 11.09 12.60
C LYS A 85 7.81 11.31 11.24
N LEU A 86 9.13 11.47 11.21
CA LEU A 86 9.89 11.32 9.98
C LEU A 86 9.48 9.99 9.34
N PRO A 87 9.26 9.93 8.02
CA PRO A 87 9.15 8.64 7.36
C PRO A 87 10.38 7.85 7.77
N CYS A 88 10.19 6.60 8.13
CA CYS A 88 11.32 5.70 8.10
C CYS A 88 11.78 5.69 6.64
N ASN A 89 12.90 6.32 6.35
CA ASN A 89 13.65 6.04 5.15
C ASN A 89 13.92 4.53 5.18
N ILE A 90 13.09 3.80 4.48
CA ILE A 90 13.31 2.39 4.23
C ILE A 90 14.18 2.36 2.98
N GLY A 91 15.47 2.60 3.20
CA GLY A 91 16.39 2.85 2.10
C GLY A 91 16.04 4.13 1.33
N ASP A 92 16.82 4.45 0.33
CA ASP A 92 16.67 5.63 -0.52
C ASP A 92 15.51 5.50 -1.55
N HIS A 93 14.51 4.65 -1.29
CA HIS A 93 13.47 4.33 -2.27
C HIS A 93 12.08 4.73 -1.80
N VAL A 94 11.39 5.45 -2.67
CA VAL A 94 9.96 5.76 -2.51
C VAL A 94 9.11 4.52 -2.81
N THR A 95 8.08 4.31 -1.98
CA THR A 95 7.13 3.21 -2.17
C THR A 95 6.40 3.37 -3.51
N PRO A 96 6.43 2.36 -4.39
CA PRO A 96 5.74 2.39 -5.68
C PRO A 96 4.24 2.70 -5.54
N ALA A 97 3.72 3.56 -6.44
CA ALA A 97 2.37 4.10 -6.32
C ALA A 97 1.27 3.02 -6.22
N PHE A 98 1.39 1.94 -6.99
CA PHE A 98 0.36 0.88 -7.07
C PHE A 98 0.63 -0.34 -6.19
N MET A 99 1.77 -0.39 -5.49
CA MET A 99 2.22 -1.59 -4.77
C MET A 99 1.15 -2.17 -3.82
N LYS A 100 0.53 -1.33 -2.99
CA LYS A 100 -0.54 -1.78 -2.09
C LYS A 100 -1.79 -2.21 -2.87
N ASN A 101 -2.17 -1.47 -3.90
CA ASN A 101 -3.36 -1.74 -4.70
C ASN A 101 -3.24 -3.11 -5.39
N ILE A 102 -2.10 -3.41 -6.01
CA ILE A 102 -1.82 -4.71 -6.63
C ILE A 102 -1.85 -5.84 -5.60
N TYR A 103 -1.30 -5.60 -4.41
CA TYR A 103 -1.34 -6.61 -3.36
C TYR A 103 -2.77 -6.94 -2.94
N MET A 104 -3.62 -5.90 -2.74
CA MET A 104 -5.03 -6.06 -2.40
C MET A 104 -5.81 -6.75 -3.55
N GLU A 105 -5.49 -6.39 -4.80
CA GLU A 105 -6.03 -7.00 -6.01
C GLU A 105 -5.78 -8.53 -6.04
N VAL A 106 -4.54 -8.94 -5.80
CA VAL A 106 -4.18 -10.37 -5.78
C VAL A 106 -4.81 -11.10 -4.58
N LEU A 107 -4.90 -10.48 -3.41
CA LEU A 107 -5.62 -11.08 -2.28
C LEU A 107 -7.09 -11.35 -2.62
N LYS A 108 -7.76 -10.37 -3.24
CA LYS A 108 -9.15 -10.50 -3.67
C LYS A 108 -9.31 -11.57 -4.75
N GLU A 109 -8.42 -11.60 -5.74
CA GLU A 109 -8.40 -12.58 -6.81
C GLU A 109 -8.23 -14.01 -6.28
N MET A 110 -7.35 -14.18 -5.30
CA MET A 110 -7.06 -15.47 -4.68
C MET A 110 -8.04 -15.82 -3.54
N ASP A 111 -9.07 -15.02 -3.31
CA ASP A 111 -10.06 -15.24 -2.25
C ASP A 111 -9.41 -15.38 -0.85
N PHE A 112 -8.57 -14.42 -0.50
CA PHE A 112 -8.03 -14.28 0.86
C PHE A 112 -8.83 -13.26 1.66
N GLU A 113 -9.08 -13.57 2.92
CA GLU A 113 -9.72 -12.65 3.87
C GLU A 113 -8.77 -11.50 4.23
N TYR A 114 -9.22 -10.26 4.06
CA TYR A 114 -8.44 -9.10 4.46
C TYR A 114 -9.32 -7.96 4.99
N VAL A 115 -8.72 -7.15 5.84
CA VAL A 115 -9.37 -5.95 6.38
C VAL A 115 -8.35 -4.82 6.54
N THR A 116 -8.79 -3.60 6.27
CA THR A 116 -8.02 -2.39 6.59
C THR A 116 -8.58 -1.79 7.88
N CYS A 117 -7.73 -1.72 8.91
CA CYS A 117 -8.08 -1.05 10.17
C CYS A 117 -8.20 0.45 9.94
N GLU A 118 -8.92 1.14 10.79
CA GLU A 118 -8.98 2.59 10.71
C GLU A 118 -7.69 3.26 11.20
N TYR A 119 -6.95 2.60 12.08
CA TYR A 119 -5.70 3.09 12.70
C TYR A 119 -4.59 2.07 12.69
N ASP A 120 -3.84 2.01 13.79
CA ASP A 120 -2.78 1.02 13.97
C ASP A 120 -3.36 -0.39 14.10
N SER A 121 -2.94 -1.27 13.20
CA SER A 121 -3.43 -2.65 13.10
C SER A 121 -2.88 -3.60 14.16
N LYS A 122 -1.86 -3.20 14.93
CA LYS A 122 -1.17 -4.11 15.86
C LYS A 122 -2.10 -4.69 16.92
N ARG A 123 -2.95 -3.85 17.48
CA ARG A 123 -3.92 -4.28 18.47
C ARG A 123 -4.91 -5.28 17.88
N ASP A 124 -5.45 -4.97 16.72
CA ASP A 124 -6.43 -5.83 16.06
C ASP A 124 -5.83 -7.18 15.65
N ILE A 125 -4.57 -7.18 15.18
CA ILE A 125 -3.79 -8.41 14.90
C ILE A 125 -3.65 -9.25 16.16
N ILE A 126 -3.26 -8.64 17.30
CA ILE A 126 -3.07 -9.34 18.57
C ILE A 126 -4.40 -9.92 19.06
N GLU A 127 -5.47 -9.13 19.09
CA GLU A 127 -6.78 -9.55 19.56
C GLU A 127 -7.36 -10.68 18.70
N LEU A 128 -7.24 -10.57 17.37
CA LEU A 128 -7.71 -11.61 16.45
C LEU A 128 -6.91 -12.91 16.63
N ALA A 129 -5.58 -12.82 16.68
CA ALA A 129 -4.73 -14.00 16.85
C ALA A 129 -4.96 -14.70 18.20
N GLN A 130 -5.21 -13.94 19.27
CA GLN A 130 -5.60 -14.49 20.58
C GLN A 130 -6.96 -15.16 20.55
N THR A 131 -7.95 -14.54 19.88
CA THR A 131 -9.30 -15.08 19.75
C THR A 131 -9.32 -16.39 18.99
N LEU A 132 -8.50 -16.48 17.93
CA LEU A 132 -8.41 -17.67 17.06
C LEU A 132 -7.37 -18.69 17.56
N ASP A 133 -6.64 -18.40 18.62
CA ASP A 133 -5.48 -19.18 19.13
C ASP A 133 -4.51 -19.56 18.00
N CYS A 134 -4.17 -18.63 17.13
CA CYS A 134 -3.34 -18.87 15.97
C CYS A 134 -2.05 -18.03 15.97
N PRO A 135 -1.02 -18.44 15.21
CA PRO A 135 0.22 -17.67 15.11
C PRO A 135 0.04 -16.39 14.27
N VAL A 136 0.95 -15.43 14.52
CA VAL A 136 1.08 -14.20 13.73
C VAL A 136 2.32 -14.29 12.84
N ILE A 137 2.14 -13.99 11.56
CA ILE A 137 3.23 -13.87 10.59
C ILE A 137 3.50 -12.40 10.33
N SER A 138 4.72 -11.94 10.57
CA SER A 138 5.14 -10.56 10.35
C SER A 138 6.65 -10.45 10.18
N TYR A 139 7.12 -9.29 9.71
CA TYR A 139 8.51 -8.86 9.82
C TYR A 139 8.75 -7.99 11.07
N ASP A 140 7.68 -7.62 11.79
CA ASP A 140 7.78 -6.75 12.95
C ASP A 140 8.03 -7.55 14.23
N VAL A 141 9.25 -7.45 14.72
CA VAL A 141 9.69 -8.13 15.95
C VAL A 141 8.96 -7.68 17.23
N GLU A 142 8.14 -6.62 17.15
CA GLU A 142 7.33 -6.21 18.30
C GLU A 142 6.32 -7.28 18.74
N PHE A 143 5.87 -8.13 17.81
CA PHE A 143 5.00 -9.26 18.14
C PHE A 143 5.66 -10.29 19.06
N CYS A 144 6.98 -10.31 19.19
CA CYS A 144 7.71 -11.15 20.15
C CYS A 144 7.28 -10.89 21.61
N PHE A 145 6.79 -9.68 21.92
CA PHE A 145 6.45 -9.28 23.28
C PHE A 145 4.96 -9.40 23.62
N THR A 146 4.16 -9.96 22.72
CA THR A 146 2.70 -10.04 22.89
C THR A 146 2.22 -11.38 23.47
N GLY A 147 3.13 -12.31 23.73
CA GLY A 147 2.79 -13.66 24.17
C GLY A 147 2.20 -14.57 23.08
N LEU A 148 2.12 -14.10 21.84
CA LEU A 148 1.68 -14.87 20.67
C LEU A 148 2.81 -15.75 20.13
N ARG A 149 2.45 -16.77 19.36
CA ARG A 149 3.40 -17.50 18.51
C ARG A 149 3.75 -16.61 17.32
N TYR A 150 4.88 -15.92 17.39
CA TYR A 150 5.35 -15.02 16.32
C TYR A 150 6.22 -15.79 15.35
N ILE A 151 5.81 -15.83 14.09
CA ILE A 151 6.55 -16.43 12.99
C ILE A 151 7.20 -15.30 12.18
N PRO A 152 8.54 -15.15 12.21
CA PRO A 152 9.23 -14.28 11.26
C PRO A 152 8.95 -14.75 9.82
N ARG A 153 8.61 -13.83 8.93
CA ARG A 153 8.22 -14.16 7.55
C ARG A 153 9.28 -15.00 6.81
N ASN A 154 10.56 -14.71 7.03
CA ASN A 154 11.69 -15.42 6.43
C ASN A 154 11.87 -16.87 6.94
N GLU A 155 11.13 -17.28 7.95
CA GLU A 155 11.16 -18.64 8.48
C GLU A 155 10.17 -19.58 7.80
N LEU A 156 9.34 -19.10 6.88
CA LEU A 156 8.37 -19.92 6.15
C LEU A 156 9.05 -20.69 5.02
N LYS A 157 8.87 -22.01 4.98
CA LYS A 157 9.38 -22.88 3.92
C LYS A 157 8.28 -23.82 3.44
N PHE A 158 7.86 -23.67 2.20
CA PHE A 158 6.86 -24.54 1.60
C PHE A 158 7.50 -25.87 1.16
N ASN A 159 6.84 -26.96 1.51
CA ASN A 159 7.20 -28.31 1.08
C ASN A 159 6.17 -28.79 0.04
N GLU A 160 6.59 -28.88 -1.21
CA GLU A 160 5.70 -29.27 -2.32
C GLU A 160 5.25 -30.72 -2.27
N ARG A 161 5.98 -31.61 -1.56
CA ARG A 161 5.67 -33.05 -1.52
C ARG A 161 4.43 -33.37 -0.72
N ASP A 162 4.25 -32.68 0.39
CA ASP A 162 3.16 -32.92 1.34
C ASP A 162 2.23 -31.70 1.48
N ASN A 163 2.45 -30.65 0.68
CA ASN A 163 1.70 -29.39 0.73
C ASN A 163 1.63 -28.77 2.13
N THR A 164 2.74 -28.79 2.86
CA THR A 164 2.85 -28.20 4.19
C THR A 164 3.79 -26.99 4.18
N ILE A 165 3.64 -26.10 5.17
CA ILE A 165 4.60 -25.04 5.43
C ILE A 165 5.33 -25.35 6.72
N THR A 166 6.61 -25.66 6.63
CA THR A 166 7.46 -25.74 7.82
C THR A 166 7.92 -24.34 8.21
N CYS A 167 7.85 -24.03 9.48
CA CYS A 167 8.29 -22.73 9.99
C CYS A 167 8.87 -22.84 11.39
N ARG A 168 9.52 -21.77 11.82
CA ARG A 168 9.99 -21.63 13.19
C ARG A 168 9.34 -20.38 13.79
N TYR A 169 8.93 -20.45 15.06
CA TYR A 169 8.30 -19.35 15.74
C TYR A 169 9.04 -18.95 17.02
N PHE A 170 8.94 -17.68 17.38
CA PHE A 170 9.46 -17.15 18.62
C PHE A 170 8.44 -17.36 19.75
N SER A 171 8.91 -17.89 20.88
CA SER A 171 8.15 -18.07 22.12
C SER A 171 8.69 -17.14 23.20
N LEU A 172 7.86 -16.18 23.64
CA LEU A 172 8.25 -15.27 24.72
C LEU A 172 8.52 -16.04 26.03
N ASP A 173 7.74 -17.08 26.32
CA ASP A 173 7.92 -17.90 27.53
C ASP A 173 9.27 -18.62 27.53
N LYS A 174 9.71 -19.13 26.37
CA LYS A 174 11.05 -19.75 26.23
C LYS A 174 12.15 -18.71 26.39
N PHE A 175 11.98 -17.54 25.78
CA PHE A 175 12.91 -16.42 25.92
C PHE A 175 13.03 -15.97 27.38
N MET A 176 11.91 -15.80 28.09
CA MET A 176 11.91 -15.45 29.51
C MET A 176 12.63 -16.50 30.37
N ARG A 177 12.38 -17.77 30.11
CA ARG A 177 13.08 -18.87 30.83
C ARG A 177 14.59 -18.85 30.58
N LYS A 178 15.02 -18.67 29.34
CA LYS A 178 16.44 -18.62 28.95
C LYS A 178 17.21 -17.54 29.71
N TYR A 179 16.61 -16.35 29.88
CA TYR A 179 17.25 -15.21 30.56
C TYR A 179 16.80 -15.04 32.00
N THR A 180 16.04 -15.97 32.58
CA THR A 180 15.52 -15.91 33.94
C THR A 180 14.75 -14.61 34.21
N LEU A 181 13.85 -14.25 33.30
CA LEU A 181 13.07 -13.01 33.37
C LEU A 181 11.62 -13.29 33.70
N THR A 182 10.98 -12.31 34.33
CA THR A 182 9.53 -12.24 34.54
C THR A 182 8.92 -11.26 33.51
N ALA A 183 7.58 -11.27 33.36
CA ALA A 183 6.88 -10.30 32.51
C ALA A 183 7.19 -8.84 32.90
N GLU A 184 7.36 -8.56 34.20
CA GLU A 184 7.74 -7.25 34.71
C GLU A 184 9.16 -6.84 34.25
N LYS A 185 10.11 -7.78 34.29
CA LYS A 185 11.49 -7.52 33.82
C LYS A 185 11.56 -7.34 32.31
N ILE A 186 10.71 -8.05 31.55
CA ILE A 186 10.56 -7.82 30.10
C ILE A 186 10.00 -6.43 29.83
N ALA A 187 9.00 -5.96 30.60
CA ALA A 187 8.47 -4.60 30.46
C ALA A 187 9.57 -3.55 30.67
N LEU A 188 10.40 -3.72 31.69
CA LEU A 188 11.58 -2.86 31.92
C LEU A 188 12.58 -2.93 30.77
N PHE A 189 12.85 -4.12 30.23
CA PHE A 189 13.72 -4.30 29.08
C PHE A 189 13.20 -3.52 27.86
N ILE A 190 11.90 -3.64 27.56
CA ILE A 190 11.25 -2.96 26.45
C ILE A 190 11.46 -1.45 26.57
N VAL A 191 11.13 -0.85 27.72
CA VAL A 191 11.17 0.62 27.88
C VAL A 191 12.60 1.16 27.90
N LEU A 192 13.55 0.43 28.48
CA LEU A 192 14.96 0.85 28.51
C LEU A 192 15.68 0.69 27.16
N ALA A 193 15.19 -0.19 26.30
CA ALA A 193 15.82 -0.48 25.01
C ALA A 193 15.10 0.17 23.81
N ASP A 194 13.89 0.71 24.00
CA ASP A 194 13.08 1.29 22.95
C ASP A 194 13.40 2.77 22.71
N GLU A 195 13.93 3.06 21.52
CA GLU A 195 14.33 4.43 21.12
C GLU A 195 13.15 5.31 20.67
N HIS A 196 11.93 4.78 20.56
CA HIS A 196 10.74 5.59 20.28
C HIS A 196 10.06 6.13 21.53
N ILE A 197 10.22 5.43 22.66
CA ILE A 197 9.67 5.86 23.94
C ILE A 197 10.54 6.97 24.53
N PHE A 198 11.86 6.72 24.51
CA PHE A 198 12.87 7.68 24.94
C PHE A 198 13.97 7.84 23.88
N PRO A 199 14.58 9.05 23.75
CA PRO A 199 15.67 9.26 22.79
C PRO A 199 16.85 8.31 23.01
N GLU A 200 17.62 8.01 21.97
CA GLU A 200 18.70 7.02 21.95
C GLU A 200 19.68 7.10 23.13
N ASN A 201 20.04 8.29 23.55
CA ASN A 201 21.03 8.52 24.61
C ASN A 201 20.40 8.80 25.99
N PHE A 202 19.08 8.73 26.10
CA PHE A 202 18.37 9.12 27.32
C PHE A 202 18.84 8.33 28.55
N PHE A 203 19.04 7.03 28.42
CA PHE A 203 19.51 6.17 29.51
C PHE A 203 21.02 5.90 29.48
N GLN A 204 21.83 6.77 28.87
CA GLN A 204 23.27 6.54 28.70
C GLN A 204 24.00 6.36 30.05
N GLU A 205 23.70 7.18 31.05
CA GLU A 205 24.32 7.08 32.38
C GLU A 205 23.91 5.80 33.12
N PHE A 206 22.65 5.39 32.98
CA PHE A 206 22.20 4.08 33.48
C PHE A 206 23.01 2.94 32.82
N PHE A 207 23.18 2.96 31.47
CA PHE A 207 23.95 1.93 30.78
C PHE A 207 25.43 1.93 31.17
N LYS A 208 26.03 3.09 31.38
CA LYS A 208 27.40 3.20 31.92
C LYS A 208 27.49 2.57 33.33
N ARG A 209 26.52 2.83 34.19
CA ARG A 209 26.49 2.30 35.55
C ARG A 209 26.42 0.78 35.62
N ILE A 210 25.67 0.16 34.68
CA ILE A 210 25.61 -1.31 34.57
C ILE A 210 26.76 -1.88 33.75
N ARG A 211 27.72 -1.06 33.34
CA ARG A 211 28.89 -1.40 32.51
C ARG A 211 28.49 -2.08 31.20
N ALA A 212 27.41 -1.61 30.57
CA ALA A 212 26.97 -2.14 29.29
C ALA A 212 27.96 -1.72 28.18
N PRO A 213 28.40 -2.66 27.32
CA PRO A 213 29.29 -2.33 26.21
C PRO A 213 28.63 -1.41 25.18
N LEU A 214 29.47 -0.73 24.39
CA LEU A 214 29.02 -0.01 23.22
C LEU A 214 28.48 -0.99 22.16
N GLY A 215 27.44 -0.57 21.44
CA GLY A 215 26.78 -1.38 20.43
C GLY A 215 25.51 -2.09 20.94
N TYR A 216 24.43 -1.90 20.20
CA TYR A 216 23.07 -2.23 20.61
C TYR A 216 22.87 -3.68 21.03
N PHE A 217 23.37 -4.65 20.27
CA PHE A 217 23.20 -6.07 20.61
C PHE A 217 23.86 -6.43 21.95
N LYS A 218 25.12 -6.04 22.12
CA LYS A 218 25.87 -6.31 23.36
C LYS A 218 25.28 -5.54 24.55
N ARG A 219 24.85 -4.30 24.34
CA ARG A 219 24.16 -3.46 25.33
C ARG A 219 22.89 -4.13 25.80
N ASN A 220 22.03 -4.57 24.86
CA ASN A 220 20.76 -5.23 25.18
C ASN A 220 20.98 -6.58 25.88
N LEU A 221 22.00 -7.36 25.50
CA LEU A 221 22.37 -8.59 26.19
C LEU A 221 22.84 -8.31 27.63
N SER A 222 23.64 -7.27 27.84
CA SER A 222 24.09 -6.83 29.15
C SER A 222 22.88 -6.39 30.02
N LEU A 223 21.91 -5.68 29.42
CA LEU A 223 20.68 -5.28 30.10
C LEU A 223 19.85 -6.49 30.54
N LEU A 224 19.64 -7.48 29.67
CA LEU A 224 18.94 -8.72 30.00
C LEU A 224 19.60 -9.45 31.17
N ASN A 225 20.93 -9.59 31.12
CA ASN A 225 21.72 -10.22 32.21
C ASN A 225 21.66 -9.42 33.52
N TRP A 226 21.60 -8.10 33.44
CA TRP A 226 21.45 -7.26 34.64
C TRP A 226 20.04 -7.38 35.23
N LEU A 227 18.98 -7.32 34.40
CA LEU A 227 17.60 -7.48 34.79
C LEU A 227 17.32 -8.88 35.39
N SER A 228 18.01 -9.92 34.91
CA SER A 228 17.86 -11.26 35.48
C SER A 228 18.17 -11.27 36.99
N LYS A 229 19.14 -10.45 37.43
CA LYS A 229 19.64 -10.38 38.80
C LYS A 229 18.96 -9.31 39.67
N ASN A 230 18.26 -8.35 39.05
CA ASN A 230 17.68 -7.20 39.75
C ASN A 230 16.15 -7.19 39.59
N ASN A 231 15.46 -6.67 40.60
CA ASN A 231 14.00 -6.52 40.58
C ASN A 231 13.58 -5.12 40.09
N ARG A 232 12.28 -4.92 39.92
CA ARG A 232 11.70 -3.66 39.45
C ARG A 232 12.12 -2.48 40.33
N ASN A 233 12.01 -2.61 41.67
CA ASN A 233 12.31 -1.51 42.58
C ASN A 233 13.78 -1.08 42.51
N THR A 234 14.70 -2.02 42.37
CA THR A 234 16.13 -1.72 42.18
C THR A 234 16.35 -0.98 40.87
N THR A 235 15.68 -1.41 39.79
CA THR A 235 15.78 -0.77 38.47
C THR A 235 15.21 0.64 38.51
N LEU A 236 14.02 0.85 39.05
CA LEU A 236 13.40 2.17 39.17
C LEU A 236 14.27 3.13 39.98
N LYS A 237 14.76 2.71 41.16
CA LYS A 237 15.67 3.52 42.01
C LYS A 237 16.96 3.91 41.27
N MET A 238 17.47 3.01 40.44
CA MET A 238 18.68 3.32 39.65
C MET A 238 18.39 4.29 38.53
N VAL A 239 17.29 4.13 37.79
CA VAL A 239 16.89 5.06 36.72
C VAL A 239 16.61 6.45 37.29
N ALA A 240 15.90 6.55 38.43
CA ALA A 240 15.58 7.80 39.10
C ALA A 240 16.83 8.63 39.48
N GLN A 241 18.01 8.02 39.61
CA GLN A 241 19.27 8.75 39.89
C GLN A 241 19.77 9.56 38.66
N PHE A 242 19.28 9.28 37.47
CA PHE A 242 19.78 9.83 36.22
C PHE A 242 18.74 10.59 35.40
N VAL A 243 17.49 10.64 35.87
CA VAL A 243 16.38 11.32 35.18
C VAL A 243 15.70 12.30 36.13
N ASN A 244 15.03 13.32 35.58
CA ASN A 244 14.21 14.22 36.39
C ASN A 244 12.87 13.56 36.82
N ALA A 245 12.14 14.18 37.74
CA ALA A 245 10.91 13.62 38.31
C ALA A 245 9.79 13.41 37.27
N GLU A 246 9.70 14.26 36.22
CA GLU A 246 8.72 14.13 35.16
C GLU A 246 9.03 12.92 34.27
N ASP A 247 10.27 12.76 33.89
CA ASP A 247 10.75 11.62 33.09
C ASP A 247 10.69 10.31 33.87
N GLU A 248 10.94 10.34 35.18
CA GLU A 248 10.74 9.17 36.07
C GLU A 248 9.28 8.72 36.04
N LYS A 249 8.34 9.66 36.20
CA LYS A 249 6.91 9.36 36.15
C LYS A 249 6.53 8.76 34.80
N LYS A 250 6.99 9.38 33.70
CA LYS A 250 6.77 8.85 32.33
C LYS A 250 7.36 7.45 32.17
N PHE A 251 8.55 7.20 32.70
CA PHE A 251 9.20 5.89 32.63
C PHE A 251 8.35 4.81 33.32
N VAL A 252 7.83 5.09 34.52
CA VAL A 252 6.97 4.17 35.28
C VAL A 252 5.68 3.89 34.49
N GLU A 253 5.02 4.93 33.97
CA GLU A 253 3.81 4.78 33.16
C GLU A 253 4.03 3.91 31.93
N GLU A 254 5.16 4.09 31.22
CA GLU A 254 5.49 3.27 30.03
C GLU A 254 5.83 1.82 30.39
N VAL A 255 6.49 1.58 31.54
CA VAL A 255 6.71 0.21 32.05
C VAL A 255 5.37 -0.47 32.39
N ASP A 256 4.44 0.22 33.02
CA ASP A 256 3.12 -0.32 33.34
C ASP A 256 2.32 -0.63 32.08
N LYS A 257 2.36 0.24 31.07
CA LYS A 257 1.77 -0.01 29.74
C LYS A 257 2.38 -1.25 29.06
N ALA A 258 3.70 -1.35 29.06
CA ALA A 258 4.40 -2.50 28.47
C ALA A 258 4.05 -3.80 29.21
N GLN A 259 3.94 -3.76 30.55
CA GLN A 259 3.55 -4.91 31.35
C GLN A 259 2.10 -5.36 31.08
N LEU A 260 1.18 -4.42 30.85
CA LEU A 260 -0.19 -4.72 30.47
C LEU A 260 -0.25 -5.42 29.10
N LEU A 261 0.57 -5.00 28.14
CA LEU A 261 0.64 -5.66 26.82
C LEU A 261 1.08 -7.12 26.93
N ILE A 262 2.07 -7.40 27.79
CA ILE A 262 2.58 -8.76 28.01
C ILE A 262 1.55 -9.64 28.75
N ARG A 263 0.84 -9.06 29.72
CA ARG A 263 -0.14 -9.78 30.56
C ARG A 263 -1.51 -9.99 29.92
N ARG A 264 -1.85 -9.25 28.86
CA ARG A 264 -3.17 -9.34 28.21
C ARG A 264 -3.40 -10.68 27.49
N ARG A 265 -3.27 -11.78 28.22
CA ARG A 265 -3.91 -13.07 27.93
C ARG A 265 -5.40 -13.09 28.29
N GLU A 266 -5.92 -12.05 28.95
CA GLU A 266 -7.32 -11.98 29.34
C GLU A 266 -8.13 -11.24 28.29
N LYS A 267 -9.26 -11.83 27.92
CA LYS A 267 -10.26 -11.30 26.98
C LYS A 267 -10.61 -9.83 27.34
N GLY A 268 -9.88 -8.92 26.79
CA GLY A 268 -10.20 -7.49 26.86
C GLY A 268 -11.16 -7.16 25.74
N GLY A 269 -12.36 -6.71 26.10
CA GLY A 269 -13.39 -6.29 25.16
C GLY A 269 -12.87 -5.29 24.13
N LEU A 270 -13.44 -5.37 22.96
CA LEU A 270 -13.31 -4.43 21.85
C LEU A 270 -13.16 -3.00 22.38
N GLY A 271 -12.04 -2.39 22.04
CA GLY A 271 -11.66 -1.08 22.52
C GLY A 271 -12.73 -0.03 22.28
N ALA A 272 -12.63 1.05 23.03
CA ALA A 272 -13.56 2.16 23.08
C ALA A 272 -14.22 2.41 21.71
N ALA A 273 -15.55 2.29 21.69
CA ALA A 273 -16.36 2.67 20.53
C ALA A 273 -15.93 4.07 20.09
N CYS A 274 -15.26 4.15 18.97
CA CYS A 274 -14.92 5.44 18.42
C CYS A 274 -16.23 6.10 17.98
N LEU A 275 -16.46 7.31 18.45
CA LEU A 275 -17.58 8.17 18.05
C LEU A 275 -17.46 8.53 16.56
N ARG A 276 -17.81 7.60 15.67
CA ARG A 276 -17.69 7.78 14.22
C ARG A 276 -19.00 7.49 13.53
N PRO A 277 -19.25 8.18 12.44
CA PRO A 277 -20.35 7.79 11.56
C PRO A 277 -20.10 6.35 11.07
N GLU A 278 -21.13 5.54 11.12
CA GLU A 278 -21.07 4.12 10.71
C GLU A 278 -20.67 3.98 9.24
N TRP A 279 -21.10 4.91 8.38
CA TRP A 279 -20.72 4.94 6.97
C TRP A 279 -19.20 5.03 6.78
N PHE A 280 -18.52 5.83 7.63
CA PHE A 280 -17.06 5.98 7.53
C PHE A 280 -16.33 4.68 7.87
N ALA A 281 -16.72 4.03 8.97
CA ALA A 281 -16.13 2.75 9.37
C ALA A 281 -16.36 1.67 8.30
N LYS A 282 -17.57 1.58 7.75
CA LYS A 282 -17.89 0.68 6.63
C LYS A 282 -17.07 1.01 5.38
N GLY A 283 -16.95 2.29 5.03
CA GLY A 283 -16.17 2.73 3.87
C GLY A 283 -14.68 2.38 3.98
N VAL A 284 -14.09 2.48 5.17
CA VAL A 284 -12.70 2.05 5.41
C VAL A 284 -12.56 0.53 5.30
N ALA A 285 -13.46 -0.21 5.93
CA ALA A 285 -13.42 -1.68 5.92
C ALA A 285 -13.60 -2.27 4.51
N SER A 286 -14.48 -1.68 3.69
CA SER A 286 -14.71 -2.07 2.29
C SER A 286 -13.70 -1.50 1.29
N ASN A 287 -12.75 -0.67 1.77
CA ASN A 287 -11.77 0.06 0.95
C ASN A 287 -12.39 1.10 -0.02
N ASN A 288 -13.63 1.52 0.20
CA ASN A 288 -14.24 2.66 -0.50
C ASN A 288 -13.64 3.99 -0.04
N ILE A 289 -13.11 4.04 1.20
CA ILE A 289 -12.34 5.16 1.73
C ILE A 289 -10.87 4.75 1.82
N PRO A 290 -10.04 5.13 0.86
CA PRO A 290 -8.60 4.89 0.91
C PRO A 290 -7.94 5.52 2.13
N ILE A 291 -6.83 4.93 2.58
CA ILE A 291 -6.14 5.33 3.82
C ILE A 291 -5.75 6.82 3.86
N ASN A 292 -5.41 7.41 2.72
CA ASN A 292 -5.08 8.83 2.65
C ASN A 292 -6.29 9.71 2.97
N TYR A 293 -7.50 9.27 2.60
CA TYR A 293 -8.73 9.98 2.93
C TYR A 293 -9.12 9.78 4.40
N VAL A 294 -8.72 8.67 5.03
CA VAL A 294 -8.82 8.52 6.50
C VAL A 294 -7.99 9.59 7.21
N ASN A 295 -6.76 9.82 6.74
CA ASN A 295 -5.90 10.86 7.29
C ASN A 295 -6.47 12.28 7.05
N LEU A 296 -7.02 12.53 5.87
CA LEU A 296 -7.71 13.77 5.54
C LEU A 296 -8.90 14.04 6.48
N TYR A 297 -9.80 13.09 6.59
CA TYR A 297 -11.01 13.24 7.41
C TYR A 297 -10.68 13.45 8.89
N ARG A 298 -9.68 12.71 9.42
CA ARG A 298 -9.38 12.71 10.85
C ARG A 298 -8.42 13.80 11.29
N TYR A 299 -7.42 14.08 10.46
CA TYR A 299 -6.28 14.91 10.87
C TYR A 299 -6.09 16.13 9.99
N LYS A 300 -6.92 16.28 8.95
CA LYS A 300 -6.76 17.32 7.92
C LYS A 300 -5.34 17.29 7.30
N HIS A 301 -4.77 16.08 7.15
CA HIS A 301 -3.46 15.89 6.56
C HIS A 301 -3.53 14.93 5.40
N PHE A 302 -2.91 15.30 4.30
CA PHE A 302 -2.68 14.44 3.15
C PHE A 302 -1.18 14.25 2.94
N PHE A 303 -0.75 13.00 2.78
CA PHE A 303 0.66 12.68 2.60
C PHE A 303 0.94 12.42 1.14
N GLY A 304 1.76 13.30 0.54
CA GLY A 304 2.38 13.13 -0.76
C GLY A 304 3.76 12.50 -0.60
N SER A 305 4.08 11.54 -1.44
CA SER A 305 5.44 11.01 -1.56
C SER A 305 6.08 11.69 -2.75
N LEU A 306 7.09 12.52 -2.53
CA LEU A 306 7.84 13.22 -3.56
C LEU A 306 9.23 12.60 -3.65
N ASP A 307 9.57 12.01 -4.78
CA ASP A 307 10.86 11.38 -5.05
C ASP A 307 11.63 12.10 -6.14
N VAL A 308 11.27 13.34 -6.44
CA VAL A 308 11.85 14.01 -7.58
C VAL A 308 12.23 15.43 -7.24
N GLU A 309 13.48 15.77 -7.46
CA GLU A 309 14.00 17.11 -7.28
C GLU A 309 13.43 18.14 -8.28
N LEU A 310 12.75 17.69 -9.33
CA LEU A 310 12.43 18.50 -10.50
C LEU A 310 10.95 18.90 -10.65
N VAL A 311 9.98 18.13 -10.14
CA VAL A 311 8.54 18.42 -10.32
C VAL A 311 7.74 17.92 -9.13
N ASP A 312 6.71 18.66 -8.72
CA ASP A 312 5.72 18.21 -7.73
C ASP A 312 4.70 17.26 -8.38
N PRO A 313 4.83 15.93 -8.23
CA PRO A 313 3.89 14.99 -8.83
C PRO A 313 2.49 15.06 -8.22
N MET A 314 2.30 15.82 -7.13
CA MET A 314 1.00 16.04 -6.52
C MET A 314 0.25 17.20 -7.16
N ALA A 315 0.94 18.16 -7.79
CA ALA A 315 0.31 19.35 -8.35
C ALA A 315 -0.77 19.00 -9.38
N SER A 316 -0.52 18.00 -10.23
CA SER A 316 -1.46 17.54 -11.27
C SER A 316 -2.70 16.81 -10.72
N SER A 317 -2.70 16.38 -9.45
CA SER A 317 -3.80 15.61 -8.86
C SER A 317 -4.44 16.28 -7.63
N LEU A 318 -4.07 17.52 -7.33
CA LEU A 318 -4.48 18.19 -6.10
C LEU A 318 -5.98 18.50 -6.06
N ASP A 319 -6.59 18.83 -7.19
CA ASP A 319 -8.03 19.05 -7.30
C ASP A 319 -8.86 17.77 -7.05
N ILE A 320 -8.33 16.58 -7.45
CA ILE A 320 -8.95 15.31 -7.10
C ILE A 320 -8.99 15.12 -5.58
N VAL A 321 -7.86 15.39 -4.93
CA VAL A 321 -7.75 15.27 -3.47
C VAL A 321 -8.62 16.28 -2.76
N LYS A 322 -8.70 17.52 -3.27
CA LYS A 322 -9.56 18.57 -2.71
C LYS A 322 -11.04 18.20 -2.82
N TYR A 323 -11.46 17.72 -4.00
CA TYR A 323 -12.85 17.29 -4.17
C TYR A 323 -13.23 16.12 -3.26
N ALA A 324 -12.33 15.11 -3.14
CA ALA A 324 -12.53 14.02 -2.20
C ALA A 324 -12.65 14.52 -0.75
N TYR A 325 -11.82 15.50 -0.36
CA TYR A 325 -11.91 16.13 0.95
C TYR A 325 -13.23 16.87 1.16
N ASP A 326 -13.67 17.62 0.16
CA ASP A 326 -14.94 18.33 0.21
C ASP A 326 -16.13 17.35 0.36
N LEU A 327 -16.14 16.25 -0.38
CA LEU A 327 -17.17 15.21 -0.25
C LEU A 327 -17.21 14.60 1.16
N ILE A 328 -16.07 14.19 1.71
CA ILE A 328 -16.02 13.53 3.04
C ILE A 328 -16.28 14.51 4.20
N THR A 329 -16.15 15.83 3.97
CA THR A 329 -16.40 16.87 4.96
C THR A 329 -17.69 17.67 4.70
N ASP A 330 -18.50 17.22 3.74
CA ASP A 330 -19.72 17.91 3.30
C ASP A 330 -19.48 19.38 2.92
N PHE A 331 -18.44 19.63 2.14
CA PHE A 331 -18.08 20.96 1.61
C PHE A 331 -17.96 22.06 2.67
N ARG A 332 -17.38 21.71 3.83
CA ARG A 332 -17.19 22.68 4.93
C ARG A 332 -16.22 23.83 4.62
N ASN A 333 -15.57 23.81 3.47
CA ASN A 333 -14.58 24.82 3.03
C ASN A 333 -13.44 25.08 4.02
N ASP A 334 -13.17 24.16 4.91
CA ASP A 334 -11.98 24.18 5.74
C ASP A 334 -10.82 23.48 4.99
N GLY A 335 -9.66 24.11 4.95
CA GLY A 335 -8.51 23.56 4.25
C GLY A 335 -7.89 22.35 4.93
N PHE A 336 -7.00 21.68 4.23
CA PHE A 336 -6.13 20.62 4.78
C PHE A 336 -4.65 20.92 4.54
N THR A 337 -3.78 20.22 5.25
CA THR A 337 -2.34 20.35 5.08
C THR A 337 -1.81 19.22 4.20
N LEU A 338 -1.20 19.57 3.08
CA LEU A 338 -0.38 18.65 2.30
C LEU A 338 0.99 18.56 2.97
N VAL A 339 1.37 17.35 3.35
CA VAL A 339 2.68 17.06 3.93
C VAL A 339 3.47 16.19 2.95
N TYR A 340 4.67 16.63 2.60
CA TYR A 340 5.53 15.92 1.67
C TYR A 340 6.99 15.95 2.15
N ASP A 341 7.76 14.98 1.70
CA ASP A 341 9.19 14.90 2.00
C ASP A 341 9.98 15.36 0.76
N MET A 342 10.82 16.37 0.90
CA MET A 342 11.66 16.91 -0.14
C MET A 342 13.11 16.97 0.36
N ASN A 343 14.03 16.33 -0.36
CA ASN A 343 15.47 16.33 -0.02
C ASN A 343 15.77 16.00 1.46
N SER A 344 15.16 14.93 1.97
CA SER A 344 15.28 14.50 3.37
C SER A 344 14.71 15.50 4.40
N LYS A 345 14.03 16.55 3.94
CA LYS A 345 13.30 17.51 4.78
C LYS A 345 11.81 17.33 4.57
N ARG A 346 11.07 17.42 5.65
CA ARG A 346 9.63 17.44 5.61
C ARG A 346 9.15 18.88 5.41
N GLU A 347 8.36 19.08 4.37
CA GLU A 347 7.70 20.33 4.10
C GLU A 347 6.19 20.17 4.22
N SER A 348 5.49 21.27 4.42
CA SER A 348 4.04 21.28 4.51
C SER A 348 3.46 22.52 3.83
N MET A 349 2.38 22.32 3.10
CA MET A 349 1.64 23.39 2.44
C MET A 349 0.17 23.29 2.86
N VAL A 350 -0.45 24.44 3.20
CA VAL A 350 -1.88 24.49 3.47
C VAL A 350 -2.63 24.66 2.15
N VAL A 351 -3.55 23.76 1.89
CA VAL A 351 -4.44 23.80 0.74
C VAL A 351 -5.81 24.28 1.23
N SER A 352 -6.17 25.53 1.00
CA SER A 352 -7.43 26.08 1.47
C SER A 352 -8.42 26.41 0.35
N GLU A 353 -8.02 27.18 -0.66
CA GLU A 353 -8.98 27.75 -1.62
C GLU A 353 -8.64 27.49 -3.08
N LEU A 354 -7.49 26.88 -3.38
CA LEU A 354 -6.91 26.80 -4.72
C LEU A 354 -7.72 26.00 -5.74
N TYR A 355 -8.64 25.14 -5.30
CA TYR A 355 -9.38 24.21 -6.18
C TYR A 355 -10.81 24.02 -5.67
N SER A 356 -11.63 25.08 -5.70
CA SER A 356 -13.05 24.96 -5.36
C SER A 356 -13.84 24.40 -6.56
N ILE A 357 -14.18 23.14 -6.50
CA ILE A 357 -15.18 22.54 -7.38
C ILE A 357 -16.56 22.86 -6.79
N ARG A 358 -17.49 23.28 -7.63
CA ARG A 358 -18.85 23.58 -7.18
C ARG A 358 -19.48 22.37 -6.48
N LYS A 359 -20.16 22.61 -5.35
CA LYS A 359 -20.89 21.55 -4.66
C LYS A 359 -21.95 20.95 -5.59
N PRO A 360 -22.02 19.62 -5.74
CA PRO A 360 -23.09 18.97 -6.49
C PRO A 360 -24.47 19.30 -5.90
N GLU A 361 -25.48 19.35 -6.75
CA GLU A 361 -26.86 19.52 -6.32
C GLU A 361 -27.41 18.19 -5.82
N TYR A 362 -27.49 18.00 -4.50
CA TYR A 362 -28.20 16.95 -3.83
C TYR A 362 -28.95 17.52 -2.61
N GLU A 363 -29.92 16.80 -2.09
CA GLU A 363 -30.74 17.27 -0.96
C GLU A 363 -29.87 17.69 0.23
N ALA A 364 -29.97 18.95 0.60
CA ALA A 364 -28.96 19.75 1.28
C ALA A 364 -28.70 19.42 2.76
N ASN A 365 -29.40 18.47 3.37
CA ASN A 365 -29.40 18.29 4.83
C ASN A 365 -28.80 16.97 5.32
N VAL A 366 -28.28 16.11 4.43
CA VAL A 366 -27.74 14.80 4.80
C VAL A 366 -26.37 14.62 4.15
N CYS A 367 -25.39 14.19 4.92
CA CYS A 367 -24.12 13.77 4.37
C CYS A 367 -24.34 12.67 3.33
N VAL A 368 -23.79 12.83 2.12
CA VAL A 368 -24.00 11.90 0.98
C VAL A 368 -23.79 10.42 1.31
N PHE A 369 -23.01 10.13 2.36
CA PHE A 369 -22.67 8.76 2.76
C PHE A 369 -23.60 8.18 3.84
N GLU A 370 -24.48 8.98 4.45
CA GLU A 370 -25.36 8.51 5.55
C GLU A 370 -26.41 7.52 5.07
N ASN A 371 -26.85 7.63 3.82
CA ASN A 371 -27.79 6.69 3.20
C ASN A 371 -27.15 5.37 2.76
N GLY A 372 -25.87 5.18 3.03
CA GLY A 372 -25.11 4.00 2.67
C GLY A 372 -24.42 4.09 1.31
N TRP A 373 -23.48 3.20 1.08
CA TRP A 373 -22.59 3.22 -0.08
C TRP A 373 -23.32 2.89 -1.41
N ASP A 374 -24.41 2.17 -1.36
CA ASP A 374 -25.18 1.81 -2.55
C ASP A 374 -25.87 3.06 -3.16
N SER A 375 -26.35 3.98 -2.31
CA SER A 375 -26.98 5.23 -2.76
C SER A 375 -26.00 6.27 -3.29
N VAL A 376 -24.73 6.22 -2.88
CA VAL A 376 -23.70 7.19 -3.33
C VAL A 376 -23.51 7.16 -4.85
N ARG A 377 -23.61 5.98 -5.46
CA ARG A 377 -23.46 5.81 -6.91
C ARG A 377 -24.52 6.55 -7.71
N GLU A 378 -25.73 6.64 -7.19
CA GLU A 378 -26.88 7.31 -7.85
C GLU A 378 -26.73 8.82 -7.91
N LEU A 379 -25.85 9.40 -7.08
CA LEU A 379 -25.64 10.84 -6.99
C LEU A 379 -24.73 11.41 -8.09
N ALA A 380 -24.22 10.56 -8.99
CA ALA A 380 -23.35 10.96 -10.11
C ALA A 380 -22.17 11.88 -9.72
N LEU A 381 -21.61 11.70 -8.50
CA LEU A 381 -20.57 12.57 -7.95
C LEU A 381 -19.28 12.55 -8.76
N PHE A 382 -18.92 11.40 -9.31
CA PHE A 382 -17.73 11.27 -10.16
C PHE A 382 -17.92 11.95 -11.51
N GLU A 383 -19.13 11.85 -12.09
CA GLU A 383 -19.49 12.57 -13.31
C GLU A 383 -19.46 14.08 -13.10
N HIS A 384 -19.99 14.54 -11.97
CA HIS A 384 -19.92 15.94 -11.59
C HIS A 384 -18.47 16.44 -11.55
N PHE A 385 -17.57 15.69 -10.90
CA PHE A 385 -16.14 16.02 -10.87
C PHE A 385 -15.54 16.12 -12.28
N LEU A 386 -15.80 15.14 -13.15
CA LEU A 386 -15.28 15.13 -14.51
C LEU A 386 -15.86 16.29 -15.35
N LYS A 387 -17.13 16.61 -15.16
CA LYS A 387 -17.77 17.74 -15.85
C LYS A 387 -17.13 19.08 -15.44
N GLU A 388 -16.94 19.31 -14.16
CA GLU A 388 -16.35 20.54 -13.63
C GLU A 388 -14.85 20.68 -13.96
N THR A 389 -14.10 19.57 -13.97
CA THR A 389 -12.64 19.60 -14.19
C THR A 389 -12.22 19.40 -15.64
N LEU A 390 -12.94 18.57 -16.38
CA LEU A 390 -12.63 18.22 -17.77
C LEU A 390 -13.64 18.77 -18.78
N GLN A 391 -14.66 19.49 -18.32
CA GLN A 391 -15.74 20.00 -19.17
C GLN A 391 -16.35 18.90 -20.08
N LEU A 392 -16.32 17.66 -19.62
CA LEU A 392 -16.93 16.54 -20.31
C LEU A 392 -18.45 16.66 -20.20
N ALA A 393 -19.13 16.71 -21.34
CA ALA A 393 -20.59 16.85 -21.38
C ALA A 393 -21.29 15.59 -20.84
N SER A 394 -20.71 14.42 -21.07
CA SER A 394 -21.26 13.13 -20.60
C SER A 394 -20.15 12.05 -20.55
N LEU A 395 -20.42 10.95 -19.84
CA LEU A 395 -19.58 9.74 -19.85
C LEU A 395 -19.95 8.77 -21.00
N GLU A 396 -20.87 9.14 -21.89
CA GLU A 396 -21.31 8.28 -22.99
C GLU A 396 -20.15 7.77 -23.86
N PRO A 397 -19.15 8.59 -24.25
CA PRO A 397 -18.01 8.10 -25.01
C PRO A 397 -17.26 6.93 -24.35
N LEU A 398 -17.24 6.90 -22.99
CA LEU A 398 -16.60 5.81 -22.26
C LEU A 398 -17.35 4.47 -22.39
N THR A 399 -18.64 4.49 -22.72
CA THR A 399 -19.42 3.26 -22.92
C THR A 399 -18.96 2.46 -24.12
N LYS A 400 -18.30 3.14 -25.09
CA LYS A 400 -17.71 2.53 -26.28
C LYS A 400 -16.34 1.91 -26.02
N LEU A 401 -15.79 2.08 -24.82
CA LEU A 401 -14.50 1.51 -24.41
C LEU A 401 -14.69 0.22 -23.63
N PRO A 402 -13.73 -0.73 -23.74
CA PRO A 402 -13.68 -1.87 -22.84
C PRO A 402 -13.71 -1.42 -21.39
N GLU A 403 -14.39 -2.16 -20.53
CA GLU A 403 -14.56 -1.76 -19.13
C GLU A 403 -13.24 -1.46 -18.42
N GLY A 404 -12.20 -2.28 -18.67
CA GLY A 404 -10.88 -2.10 -18.09
C GLY A 404 -10.12 -0.87 -18.60
N ALA A 405 -10.49 -0.32 -19.75
CA ALA A 405 -9.88 0.87 -20.33
C ALA A 405 -10.53 2.18 -19.88
N ARG A 406 -11.77 2.15 -19.35
CA ARG A 406 -12.56 3.36 -19.10
C ARG A 406 -11.89 4.33 -18.13
N LEU A 407 -11.55 3.87 -16.94
CA LEU A 407 -10.92 4.73 -15.93
C LEU A 407 -9.49 5.12 -16.34
N LEU A 408 -8.76 4.22 -17.01
CA LEU A 408 -7.44 4.52 -17.57
C LEU A 408 -7.52 5.67 -18.60
N THR A 409 -8.51 5.64 -19.51
CA THR A 409 -8.70 6.68 -20.51
C THR A 409 -9.11 8.01 -19.86
N VAL A 410 -9.99 7.99 -18.87
CA VAL A 410 -10.29 9.19 -18.06
C VAL A 410 -9.03 9.77 -17.43
N ALA A 411 -8.16 8.92 -16.88
CA ALA A 411 -6.91 9.37 -16.28
C ALA A 411 -5.95 10.00 -17.33
N LEU A 412 -5.90 9.45 -18.53
CA LEU A 412 -5.12 10.01 -19.65
C LEU A 412 -5.64 11.38 -20.06
N VAL A 413 -6.95 11.54 -20.26
CA VAL A 413 -7.59 12.82 -20.61
C VAL A 413 -7.35 13.85 -19.50
N TYR A 414 -7.54 13.45 -18.23
CA TYR A 414 -7.30 14.32 -17.10
C TYR A 414 -5.83 14.77 -17.03
N PHE A 415 -4.89 13.83 -17.15
CA PHE A 415 -3.46 14.10 -17.12
C PHE A 415 -3.03 15.03 -18.27
N SER A 416 -3.49 14.76 -19.50
CA SER A 416 -3.22 15.57 -20.67
C SER A 416 -3.68 17.02 -20.49
N ARG A 417 -4.88 17.24 -19.99
CA ARG A 417 -5.41 18.60 -19.77
C ARG A 417 -4.72 19.38 -18.65
N LYS A 418 -4.08 18.69 -17.71
CA LYS A 418 -3.29 19.33 -16.65
C LYS A 418 -1.87 19.66 -17.06
N LYS A 419 -1.41 19.09 -18.18
CA LYS A 419 -0.07 19.37 -18.70
C LYS A 419 -0.14 20.44 -19.79
N SER A 420 0.83 21.35 -19.79
CA SER A 420 1.03 22.32 -20.85
C SER A 420 1.83 21.77 -22.04
N VAL A 421 2.20 20.48 -22.01
CA VAL A 421 3.01 19.80 -23.01
C VAL A 421 2.16 18.75 -23.71
N ASP A 422 2.47 18.46 -24.98
CA ASP A 422 1.83 17.36 -25.69
C ASP A 422 2.14 16.02 -25.02
N THR A 423 1.09 15.28 -24.65
CA THR A 423 1.14 13.98 -24.00
C THR A 423 0.59 12.85 -24.90
N SER A 424 0.44 13.09 -26.19
CA SER A 424 -0.12 12.11 -27.14
C SER A 424 0.71 10.83 -27.21
N THR A 425 2.03 10.96 -27.20
CA THR A 425 2.94 9.82 -27.20
C THR A 425 2.80 8.98 -25.93
N GLU A 426 2.73 9.62 -24.77
CA GLU A 426 2.50 8.95 -23.48
C GLU A 426 1.16 8.22 -23.48
N ALA A 427 0.10 8.86 -23.99
CA ALA A 427 -1.22 8.25 -24.06
C ALA A 427 -1.20 6.99 -24.91
N THR A 428 -0.61 7.04 -26.12
CA THR A 428 -0.48 5.87 -26.99
C THR A 428 0.35 4.76 -26.34
N CYS A 429 1.47 5.08 -25.68
CA CYS A 429 2.28 4.09 -24.94
C CYS A 429 1.48 3.42 -23.80
N VAL A 430 0.69 4.20 -23.06
CA VAL A 430 -0.15 3.69 -21.95
C VAL A 430 -1.28 2.82 -22.50
N LEU A 431 -1.95 3.22 -23.57
CA LEU A 431 -2.99 2.41 -24.23
C LEU A 431 -2.42 1.11 -24.79
N LEU A 432 -1.23 1.14 -25.39
CA LEU A 432 -0.54 -0.07 -25.85
C LEU A 432 -0.14 -0.97 -24.67
N SER A 433 0.25 -0.39 -23.53
CA SER A 433 0.48 -1.16 -22.31
C SER A 433 -0.79 -1.88 -21.85
N TYR A 434 -1.94 -1.19 -21.85
CA TYR A 434 -3.23 -1.81 -21.57
C TYR A 434 -3.51 -2.99 -22.51
N ILE A 435 -3.43 -2.78 -23.82
CA ILE A 435 -3.68 -3.83 -24.82
C ILE A 435 -2.75 -5.02 -24.58
N THR A 436 -1.47 -4.74 -24.34
CA THR A 436 -0.48 -5.79 -24.12
C THR A 436 -0.81 -6.66 -22.93
N LEU A 437 -1.16 -6.06 -21.79
CA LEU A 437 -1.40 -6.77 -20.55
C LEU A 437 -2.80 -7.39 -20.48
N SER A 438 -3.83 -6.68 -20.94
CA SER A 438 -5.21 -7.11 -20.83
C SER A 438 -5.64 -8.09 -21.92
N LEU A 439 -5.06 -7.99 -23.11
CA LEU A 439 -5.50 -8.74 -24.28
C LEU A 439 -4.41 -9.64 -24.85
N VAL A 440 -3.25 -9.06 -25.27
CA VAL A 440 -2.20 -9.80 -25.97
C VAL A 440 -1.63 -10.94 -25.12
N LEU A 441 -1.13 -10.65 -23.92
CA LEU A 441 -0.56 -11.68 -23.05
C LEU A 441 -1.60 -12.69 -22.56
N GLN A 442 -2.85 -12.27 -22.39
CA GLN A 442 -3.94 -13.15 -21.99
C GLN A 442 -4.27 -14.18 -23.09
N LYS A 443 -4.41 -13.73 -24.34
CA LYS A 443 -4.70 -14.61 -25.50
C LYS A 443 -3.54 -15.55 -25.82
N CYS A 444 -2.30 -15.12 -25.57
CA CYS A 444 -1.12 -15.99 -25.71
C CYS A 444 -1.00 -17.06 -24.62
N GLY A 445 -1.99 -17.24 -23.73
CA GLY A 445 -1.98 -18.27 -22.69
C GLY A 445 -0.85 -18.10 -21.65
N LYS A 446 -0.22 -16.94 -21.56
CA LYS A 446 0.80 -16.64 -20.55
C LYS A 446 0.10 -16.33 -19.23
N ASN A 447 -0.31 -17.40 -18.53
CA ASN A 447 -0.80 -17.50 -17.14
C ASN A 447 -1.23 -16.18 -16.46
N LEU A 448 -2.18 -15.47 -17.08
CA LEU A 448 -2.90 -14.40 -16.43
C LEU A 448 -4.27 -14.98 -16.04
N PRO A 449 -4.69 -14.86 -14.78
CA PRO A 449 -6.01 -15.27 -14.36
C PRO A 449 -7.10 -14.55 -15.17
N LYS A 450 -8.24 -15.21 -15.38
CA LYS A 450 -9.37 -14.63 -16.12
C LYS A 450 -9.81 -13.32 -15.47
N PHE A 451 -10.15 -12.34 -16.28
CA PHE A 451 -10.67 -11.06 -15.80
C PHE A 451 -11.91 -11.30 -14.93
N PRO A 452 -12.04 -10.67 -13.76
CA PRO A 452 -13.21 -10.81 -12.91
C PRO A 452 -14.48 -10.21 -13.55
N PHE A 453 -14.33 -9.45 -14.63
CA PHE A 453 -15.43 -8.85 -15.40
C PHE A 453 -15.52 -9.56 -16.76
N GLN A 454 -16.68 -10.15 -17.05
CA GLN A 454 -17.00 -10.52 -18.44
C GLN A 454 -17.37 -9.22 -19.13
N SER A 455 -16.47 -8.70 -19.98
CA SER A 455 -16.82 -7.61 -20.89
C SER A 455 -17.99 -8.06 -21.74
N LYS A 456 -19.11 -7.32 -21.68
CA LYS A 456 -20.18 -7.52 -22.64
C LYS A 456 -19.63 -7.15 -24.01
N PRO A 457 -19.83 -7.97 -25.07
CA PRO A 457 -19.40 -7.60 -26.42
C PRO A 457 -19.99 -6.25 -26.79
N ILE A 458 -19.14 -5.31 -27.18
CA ILE A 458 -19.57 -4.03 -27.74
C ILE A 458 -19.73 -4.26 -29.22
N LEU A 459 -20.90 -4.70 -29.64
CA LEU A 459 -21.23 -4.96 -31.05
C LEU A 459 -20.96 -3.70 -31.89
N ASP A 460 -20.26 -3.88 -33.02
CA ASP A 460 -19.94 -2.85 -34.02
C ASP A 460 -19.02 -1.70 -33.58
N SER A 461 -18.10 -1.94 -32.65
CA SER A 461 -17.08 -0.94 -32.25
C SER A 461 -15.68 -1.37 -32.69
N THR A 462 -14.87 -0.41 -33.15
CA THR A 462 -13.41 -0.57 -33.38
C THR A 462 -12.64 -0.92 -32.09
N THR A 463 -13.31 -0.84 -30.95
CA THR A 463 -12.79 -1.17 -29.61
C THR A 463 -13.37 -2.48 -29.07
N ASP A 464 -13.91 -3.36 -29.94
CA ASP A 464 -14.34 -4.70 -29.54
C ASP A 464 -13.12 -5.64 -29.46
N GLU A 465 -12.81 -6.13 -28.27
CA GLU A 465 -11.73 -7.09 -28.01
C GLU A 465 -11.87 -8.40 -28.80
N SER A 466 -13.10 -8.75 -29.23
CA SER A 466 -13.37 -9.94 -30.02
C SER A 466 -12.84 -9.85 -31.46
N THR A 467 -12.61 -8.64 -31.97
CA THR A 467 -12.05 -8.41 -33.32
C THR A 467 -10.56 -8.70 -33.43
N VAL A 468 -9.86 -8.76 -32.29
CA VAL A 468 -8.43 -9.02 -32.25
C VAL A 468 -8.16 -10.51 -32.31
N THR A 469 -7.37 -10.96 -33.27
CA THR A 469 -7.08 -12.38 -33.47
C THR A 469 -5.99 -12.91 -32.55
N ASP A 470 -6.03 -14.21 -32.23
CA ASP A 470 -5.01 -14.86 -31.41
C ASP A 470 -3.65 -14.91 -32.14
N GLU A 471 -3.66 -15.02 -33.47
CA GLU A 471 -2.46 -14.97 -34.32
C GLU A 471 -1.76 -13.62 -34.18
N ASP A 472 -2.48 -12.51 -34.37
CA ASP A 472 -1.91 -11.17 -34.19
C ASP A 472 -1.45 -10.90 -32.75
N CYS A 473 -2.14 -11.45 -31.76
CA CYS A 473 -1.68 -11.37 -30.37
C CYS A 473 -0.33 -12.08 -30.18
N ASN A 474 -0.14 -13.26 -30.78
CA ASN A 474 1.15 -13.96 -30.71
C ASN A 474 2.28 -13.17 -31.40
N ILE A 475 1.99 -12.57 -32.54
CA ILE A 475 2.94 -11.70 -33.26
C ILE A 475 3.25 -10.46 -32.42
N ALA A 476 2.23 -9.77 -31.93
CA ALA A 476 2.41 -8.58 -31.09
C ALA A 476 3.19 -8.90 -29.80
N ALA A 477 2.92 -10.06 -29.17
CA ALA A 477 3.68 -10.49 -27.98
C ALA A 477 5.17 -10.70 -28.29
N ALA A 478 5.51 -11.24 -29.46
CA ALA A 478 6.90 -11.41 -29.87
C ALA A 478 7.59 -10.06 -30.15
N VAL A 479 6.90 -9.16 -30.84
CA VAL A 479 7.42 -7.81 -31.16
C VAL A 479 7.60 -6.97 -29.88
N LEU A 480 6.66 -7.06 -28.94
CA LEU A 480 6.69 -6.28 -27.69
C LEU A 480 7.56 -6.91 -26.59
N ALA A 481 8.08 -8.12 -26.80
CA ALA A 481 8.85 -8.84 -25.78
C ALA A 481 10.09 -8.07 -25.29
N GLU A 482 10.79 -7.40 -26.18
CA GLU A 482 11.95 -6.57 -25.84
C GLU A 482 11.58 -5.37 -24.96
N TYR A 483 10.43 -4.73 -25.23
CA TYR A 483 9.94 -3.58 -24.48
C TYR A 483 9.35 -3.98 -23.11
N LEU A 484 8.89 -5.20 -22.97
CA LEU A 484 8.44 -5.76 -21.70
C LEU A 484 9.60 -6.10 -20.75
N ALA A 485 10.82 -6.32 -21.27
CA ALA A 485 11.96 -6.60 -20.42
C ALA A 485 12.22 -5.42 -19.47
N VAL A 486 12.44 -5.70 -18.18
CA VAL A 486 12.76 -4.65 -17.20
C VAL A 486 14.15 -4.09 -17.54
N PRO A 487 14.28 -2.78 -17.80
CA PRO A 487 15.56 -2.18 -18.07
C PRO A 487 16.41 -2.11 -16.79
N GLU A 488 17.71 -2.28 -16.91
CA GLU A 488 18.64 -2.08 -15.79
C GLU A 488 18.65 -0.61 -15.37
N THR A 489 18.58 0.32 -16.34
CA THR A 489 18.50 1.77 -16.10
C THR A 489 17.53 2.43 -17.08
N VAL A 490 16.86 3.48 -16.66
CA VAL A 490 16.22 4.48 -17.50
C VAL A 490 16.84 5.81 -17.08
N ASP A 491 17.64 6.37 -18.00
CA ASP A 491 18.44 7.57 -17.70
C ASP A 491 17.75 8.87 -18.14
N ASP A 492 16.48 8.79 -18.54
CA ASP A 492 15.68 9.95 -18.90
C ASP A 492 14.80 10.37 -17.70
N ASP A 493 15.28 11.34 -16.95
CA ASP A 493 14.58 11.87 -15.78
C ASP A 493 13.23 12.51 -16.13
N GLN A 494 13.08 13.07 -17.33
CA GLN A 494 11.82 13.66 -17.78
C GLN A 494 10.75 12.57 -17.99
N VAL A 495 11.12 11.47 -18.65
CA VAL A 495 10.23 10.32 -18.83
C VAL A 495 9.84 9.74 -17.46
N LEU A 496 10.80 9.58 -16.55
CA LEU A 496 10.53 9.06 -15.19
C LEU A 496 9.56 9.96 -14.41
N CYS A 497 9.73 11.28 -14.51
CA CYS A 497 8.82 12.24 -13.88
C CYS A 497 7.40 12.11 -14.41
N GLN A 498 7.22 12.10 -15.73
CA GLN A 498 5.90 11.96 -16.36
C GLN A 498 5.21 10.66 -16.00
N LEU A 499 5.96 9.54 -15.97
CA LEU A 499 5.44 8.24 -15.53
C LEU A 499 4.92 8.27 -14.09
N LYS A 500 5.69 8.85 -13.17
CA LYS A 500 5.31 8.95 -11.76
C LYS A 500 4.09 9.86 -11.57
N GLU A 501 4.05 10.99 -12.25
CA GLU A 501 2.90 11.90 -12.21
C GLU A 501 1.64 11.23 -12.73
N PHE A 502 1.72 10.53 -13.87
CA PHE A 502 0.59 9.80 -14.42
C PHE A 502 0.11 8.69 -13.48
N GLN A 503 1.04 7.92 -12.90
CA GLN A 503 0.70 6.87 -11.92
C GLN A 503 -0.04 7.44 -10.71
N ILE A 504 0.40 8.58 -10.20
CA ILE A 504 -0.27 9.25 -9.08
C ILE A 504 -1.67 9.72 -9.52
N CYS A 505 -1.78 10.31 -10.69
CA CYS A 505 -3.03 10.78 -11.26
C CYS A 505 -4.05 9.64 -11.41
N LEU A 506 -3.66 8.53 -12.05
CA LEU A 506 -4.49 7.33 -12.21
C LEU A 506 -4.95 6.79 -10.85
N ARG A 507 -4.03 6.67 -9.90
CA ARG A 507 -4.37 6.19 -8.55
C ARG A 507 -5.36 7.11 -7.84
N ARG A 508 -5.20 8.45 -7.94
CA ARG A 508 -6.11 9.39 -7.28
C ARG A 508 -7.50 9.39 -7.90
N LEU A 509 -7.58 9.24 -9.22
CA LEU A 509 -8.87 9.08 -9.89
C LEU A 509 -9.55 7.77 -9.51
N ASP A 510 -8.80 6.68 -9.37
CA ASP A 510 -9.34 5.41 -8.88
C ASP A 510 -9.82 5.53 -7.42
N ASP A 511 -9.01 6.15 -6.55
CA ASP A 511 -9.39 6.46 -5.16
C ASP A 511 -10.69 7.29 -5.10
N LEU A 512 -10.84 8.31 -5.97
CA LEU A 512 -12.06 9.13 -6.06
C LEU A 512 -13.25 8.34 -6.64
N ASN A 513 -13.01 7.53 -7.68
CA ASN A 513 -14.04 6.68 -8.25
C ASN A 513 -14.63 5.72 -7.20
N LEU A 514 -13.78 5.11 -6.36
CA LEU A 514 -14.21 4.27 -5.24
C LEU A 514 -15.03 5.08 -4.21
N LEU A 515 -14.57 6.27 -3.84
CA LEU A 515 -15.29 7.15 -2.92
C LEU A 515 -16.67 7.56 -3.46
N CYS A 516 -16.80 7.70 -4.76
CA CYS A 516 -18.06 8.02 -5.44
C CYS A 516 -18.94 6.79 -5.75
N GLY A 517 -18.70 5.65 -5.10
CA GLY A 517 -19.48 4.42 -5.28
C GLY A 517 -19.10 3.59 -6.52
N ALA A 518 -17.91 3.80 -7.05
CA ALA A 518 -17.36 3.09 -8.21
C ALA A 518 -18.29 3.09 -9.45
N PRO A 519 -18.68 4.27 -9.97
CA PRO A 519 -19.49 4.35 -11.19
C PRO A 519 -18.78 3.77 -12.42
N LEU A 520 -17.44 3.84 -12.45
CA LEU A 520 -16.63 3.12 -13.42
C LEU A 520 -16.01 1.88 -12.75
N PRO A 521 -15.74 0.81 -13.51
CA PRO A 521 -14.99 -0.33 -13.00
C PRO A 521 -13.65 0.13 -12.42
N PRO A 522 -13.28 -0.31 -11.20
CA PRO A 522 -11.98 0.02 -10.62
C PRO A 522 -10.82 -0.50 -11.47
N THR A 523 -9.70 0.20 -11.43
CA THR A 523 -8.50 -0.17 -12.18
C THR A 523 -7.93 -1.50 -11.68
N VAL A 524 -7.70 -2.45 -12.61
CA VAL A 524 -6.93 -3.67 -12.35
C VAL A 524 -5.49 -3.42 -12.76
N TYR A 525 -4.71 -2.83 -11.85
CA TYR A 525 -3.36 -2.32 -12.13
C TYR A 525 -2.42 -3.36 -12.75
N SER A 526 -2.53 -4.62 -12.33
CA SER A 526 -1.72 -5.72 -12.87
C SER A 526 -1.97 -6.00 -14.35
N ARG A 527 -3.05 -5.46 -14.91
CA ARG A 527 -3.49 -5.71 -16.28
C ARG A 527 -3.58 -4.48 -17.17
N VAL A 528 -3.44 -3.30 -16.59
CA VAL A 528 -3.61 -2.07 -17.36
C VAL A 528 -2.30 -1.31 -17.55
N TYR A 529 -1.29 -1.52 -16.72
CA TYR A 529 -0.12 -0.66 -16.72
C TYR A 529 1.18 -1.40 -16.38
N SER A 530 2.18 -1.28 -17.28
CA SER A 530 3.58 -1.63 -17.04
C SER A 530 4.44 -0.40 -17.26
N ALA A 531 5.07 0.06 -16.20
CA ALA A 531 5.93 1.25 -16.27
C ALA A 531 7.16 1.01 -17.15
N ALA A 532 7.75 -0.18 -17.14
CA ALA A 532 8.88 -0.53 -18.00
C ALA A 532 8.49 -0.49 -19.48
N LEU A 533 7.34 -1.08 -19.84
CA LEU A 533 6.85 -1.07 -21.21
C LEU A 533 6.61 0.36 -21.69
N VAL A 534 5.89 1.17 -20.91
CA VAL A 534 5.59 2.56 -21.25
C VAL A 534 6.88 3.38 -21.40
N ALA A 535 7.83 3.27 -20.46
CA ALA A 535 9.10 3.97 -20.52
C ALA A 535 9.90 3.63 -21.78
N ARG A 536 10.01 2.34 -22.10
CA ARG A 536 10.78 1.89 -23.29
C ARG A 536 10.13 2.30 -24.60
N LEU A 537 8.80 2.16 -24.69
CA LEU A 537 8.07 2.62 -25.87
C LEU A 537 8.23 4.14 -26.06
N ARG A 538 8.14 4.90 -24.96
CA ARG A 538 8.30 6.36 -24.99
C ARG A 538 9.70 6.77 -25.47
N VAL A 539 10.74 6.13 -24.96
CA VAL A 539 12.12 6.37 -25.40
C VAL A 539 12.31 5.98 -26.87
N ALA A 540 11.77 4.84 -27.30
CA ALA A 540 11.89 4.36 -28.67
C ALA A 540 11.09 5.21 -29.67
N ALA A 541 9.93 5.72 -29.29
CA ALA A 541 9.13 6.63 -30.12
C ALA A 541 9.78 8.01 -30.32
N GLY A 542 10.66 8.42 -29.37
CA GLY A 542 11.34 9.71 -29.45
C GLY A 542 10.43 10.92 -29.14
N SER A 543 10.91 12.12 -29.51
CA SER A 543 10.22 13.40 -29.21
C SER A 543 9.40 13.95 -30.40
N GLY A 544 9.32 13.23 -31.51
CA GLY A 544 8.56 13.64 -32.70
C GLY A 544 7.14 13.07 -32.75
N ASP A 545 6.53 13.07 -33.95
CA ASP A 545 5.27 12.36 -34.18
C ASP A 545 5.46 10.85 -33.89
N PRO A 546 4.74 10.26 -32.95
CA PRO A 546 4.91 8.86 -32.57
C PRO A 546 4.28 7.89 -33.56
N GLN A 547 3.37 8.36 -34.42
CA GLN A 547 2.58 7.50 -35.30
C GLN A 547 3.43 6.62 -36.22
N PRO A 548 4.49 7.13 -36.93
CA PRO A 548 5.31 6.28 -37.78
C PRO A 548 6.04 5.15 -37.03
N PHE A 549 6.35 5.36 -35.76
CA PHE A 549 6.96 4.33 -34.90
C PHE A 549 5.95 3.20 -34.63
N PHE A 550 4.74 3.54 -34.20
CA PHE A 550 3.71 2.53 -33.86
C PHE A 550 3.18 1.83 -35.13
N ASP A 551 3.07 2.54 -36.26
CA ASP A 551 2.74 1.97 -37.57
C ASP A 551 3.71 0.84 -37.93
N LYS A 552 5.01 1.11 -37.82
CA LYS A 552 6.05 0.13 -38.11
C LYS A 552 6.08 -1.01 -37.07
N LEU A 553 5.93 -0.68 -35.80
CA LEU A 553 6.00 -1.64 -34.68
C LEU A 553 4.89 -2.69 -34.79
N LEU A 554 3.66 -2.26 -35.09
CA LEU A 554 2.47 -3.12 -35.10
C LEU A 554 1.99 -3.52 -36.52
N ALA A 555 2.68 -3.10 -37.58
CA ALA A 555 2.36 -3.54 -38.93
C ALA A 555 2.20 -5.06 -39.09
N PRO A 556 2.99 -5.91 -38.38
CA PRO A 556 2.83 -7.37 -38.46
C PRO A 556 1.59 -7.92 -37.74
N ALA A 557 0.91 -7.11 -36.92
CA ALA A 557 -0.23 -7.51 -36.09
C ALA A 557 -1.42 -6.56 -36.32
N PRO A 558 -2.05 -6.59 -37.50
CA PRO A 558 -2.99 -5.56 -37.96
C PRO A 558 -4.24 -5.44 -37.09
N THR A 559 -4.77 -6.52 -36.50
CA THR A 559 -5.95 -6.42 -35.63
C THR A 559 -5.62 -5.77 -34.27
N VAL A 560 -4.43 -6.02 -33.74
CA VAL A 560 -3.93 -5.33 -32.53
C VAL A 560 -3.72 -3.84 -32.82
N TYR A 561 -3.17 -3.52 -33.99
CA TYR A 561 -2.96 -2.14 -34.43
C TYR A 561 -4.28 -1.38 -34.61
N ALA A 562 -5.26 -2.00 -35.29
CA ALA A 562 -6.59 -1.41 -35.47
C ALA A 562 -7.28 -1.14 -34.11
N PHE A 563 -7.12 -2.05 -33.17
CA PHE A 563 -7.65 -1.88 -31.81
C PHE A 563 -6.96 -0.73 -31.05
N LEU A 564 -5.63 -0.57 -31.18
CA LEU A 564 -4.90 0.58 -30.62
C LEU A 564 -5.41 1.90 -31.21
N ASN A 565 -5.60 1.97 -32.52
CA ASN A 565 -6.12 3.16 -33.19
C ASN A 565 -7.53 3.50 -32.69
N GLY A 566 -8.42 2.50 -32.55
CA GLY A 566 -9.76 2.70 -31.99
C GLY A 566 -9.75 3.27 -30.58
N LEU A 567 -8.86 2.77 -29.70
CA LEU A 567 -8.70 3.34 -28.35
C LEU A 567 -8.13 4.76 -28.37
N THR A 568 -7.17 5.03 -29.27
CA THR A 568 -6.55 6.36 -29.44
C THR A 568 -7.56 7.37 -29.96
N GLU A 569 -8.37 7.01 -30.97
CA GLU A 569 -9.47 7.84 -31.47
C GLU A 569 -10.50 8.15 -30.38
N ALA A 570 -10.90 7.15 -29.59
CA ALA A 570 -11.82 7.35 -28.48
C ALA A 570 -11.25 8.27 -27.38
N TYR A 571 -9.95 8.17 -27.10
CA TYR A 571 -9.23 9.09 -26.20
C TYR A 571 -9.21 10.52 -26.75
N GLN A 572 -8.93 10.70 -28.04
CA GLN A 572 -8.87 12.02 -28.70
C GLN A 572 -10.24 12.70 -28.81
N ALA A 573 -11.32 11.91 -28.86
CA ALA A 573 -12.70 12.41 -28.93
C ALA A 573 -13.23 12.95 -27.59
N MET A 574 -12.53 12.72 -26.48
CA MET A 574 -12.86 13.21 -25.14
C MET A 574 -12.10 14.48 -24.79
#